data_6bb7fa1746fd0fe1f4e92aa23e2fc4ed
#
_entry.id   6bb7fa1746fd0fe1f4e92aa23e2fc4ed
#
_cell.length_a   1.000
_cell.length_b   1.000
_cell.length_c   1.000
_cell.angle_alpha   90.00
_cell.angle_beta   90.00
_cell.angle_gamma   90.00
#
_symmetry.space_group_name_H-M   'P 1'
#
loop_
_entity.id
_entity.type
_entity.pdbx_description
1 polymer ?
#
loop_
_entity_poly.entity_id
_entity_poly.type
_entity_poly.pdbx_seq_one_letter_code
_entity_poly.pdbx_strand_id
1 'polypeptide(L)'
;MKLLNYRQGSPEWLAMRKQAIGASDAAIIQGISPYKTRHALWLEKISDVKQTETAAMTFGKENEEPARQLFETMSGITMFSDRTYASDAHPWRIASLDGIDIDNSVIVEIKCANKVDHVTAAHGLVPEKYIPQVQHQLAVTDLKQGFYFSYHRGEGIIVEVKRDDDYLEKLLKKEDEFYHKNMIGMEAPELCERDYVEMRCEIWDQNAYYYKKVHSEIKQLEERKDFLRKELIRISNEKNCKGNGVILTKQIKSGTIDYKAIVDNFDVDVESYRKSPIEIWRLDVA
;
A
#
# COMPACT_ATOMS: atom_id res chain seq x y z
N MET A 1 5.76 3.56 23.51
CA MET A 1 5.21 4.55 22.52
C MET A 1 5.73 5.95 22.77
N LYS A 2 5.96 6.74 21.73
CA LYS A 2 6.43 8.14 21.79
C LYS A 2 5.34 9.08 21.29
N LEU A 3 4.92 10.04 22.11
CA LEU A 3 3.97 11.08 21.70
C LEU A 3 4.62 12.02 20.68
N LEU A 4 3.92 12.29 19.59
CA LEU A 4 4.31 13.24 18.56
C LEU A 4 3.51 14.54 18.72
N ASN A 5 4.21 15.67 18.81
CA ASN A 5 3.60 16.98 19.03
C ASN A 5 3.18 17.65 17.71
N TYR A 6 2.35 16.95 16.92
CA TYR A 6 1.74 17.48 15.71
C TYR A 6 0.23 17.60 15.91
N ARG A 7 -0.33 18.74 15.52
CA ARG A 7 -1.79 18.89 15.47
C ARG A 7 -2.32 18.11 14.28
N GLN A 8 -3.28 17.25 14.52
CA GLN A 8 -3.93 16.44 13.46
C GLN A 8 -4.50 17.37 12.37
N GLY A 9 -4.21 17.03 11.10
CA GLY A 9 -4.59 17.82 9.93
C GLY A 9 -3.69 19.01 9.61
N SER A 10 -2.65 19.32 10.44
CA SER A 10 -1.69 20.36 10.09
C SER A 10 -0.77 19.92 8.92
N PRO A 11 -0.16 20.90 8.19
CA PRO A 11 0.78 20.57 7.12
C PRO A 11 1.94 19.66 7.59
N GLU A 12 2.45 19.89 8.78
CA GLU A 12 3.54 19.10 9.38
C GLU A 12 3.08 17.67 9.68
N TRP A 13 1.86 17.52 10.21
CA TRP A 13 1.26 16.20 10.45
C TRP A 13 1.02 15.44 9.13
N LEU A 14 0.54 16.12 8.08
CA LEU A 14 0.37 15.53 6.75
C LEU A 14 1.70 15.09 6.14
N ALA A 15 2.75 15.92 6.26
CA ALA A 15 4.09 15.59 5.78
C ALA A 15 4.67 14.37 6.53
N MET A 16 4.51 14.32 7.85
CA MET A 16 4.92 13.18 8.66
C MET A 16 4.14 11.91 8.28
N ARG A 17 2.81 11.99 8.12
CA ARG A 17 1.98 10.86 7.68
C ARG A 17 2.35 10.31 6.31
N LYS A 18 2.81 11.18 5.41
CA LYS A 18 3.28 10.76 4.08
C LYS A 18 4.49 9.84 4.16
N GLN A 19 5.36 10.03 5.15
CA GLN A 19 6.59 9.25 5.35
C GLN A 19 6.41 8.06 6.31
N ALA A 20 5.21 7.84 6.84
CA ALA A 20 4.94 6.84 7.85
C ALA A 20 3.75 5.95 7.45
N ILE A 21 3.60 4.80 8.11
CA ILE A 21 2.40 3.96 8.04
C ILE A 21 1.52 4.32 9.25
N GLY A 22 0.32 4.83 8.95
CA GLY A 22 -0.69 5.13 9.95
C GLY A 22 -1.66 3.96 10.14
N ALA A 23 -2.37 3.95 11.27
CA ALA A 23 -3.31 2.88 11.59
C ALA A 23 -4.39 2.66 10.52
N SER A 24 -4.89 3.73 9.90
CA SER A 24 -5.86 3.63 8.79
C SER A 24 -5.29 3.01 7.50
N ASP A 25 -3.97 2.93 7.36
CA ASP A 25 -3.31 2.31 6.20
C ASP A 25 -3.27 0.78 6.34
N ALA A 26 -3.38 0.25 7.56
CA ALA A 26 -3.22 -1.16 7.89
C ALA A 26 -4.17 -2.08 7.09
N ALA A 27 -5.47 -1.73 7.00
CA ALA A 27 -6.44 -2.49 6.22
C ALA A 27 -6.16 -2.46 4.71
N ILE A 28 -5.61 -1.35 4.22
CA ILE A 28 -5.22 -1.18 2.82
C ILE A 28 -4.00 -2.06 2.51
N ILE A 29 -3.00 -2.03 3.38
CA ILE A 29 -1.78 -2.84 3.26
C ILE A 29 -2.11 -4.34 3.34
N GLN A 30 -3.07 -4.73 4.15
CA GLN A 30 -3.57 -6.11 4.17
C GLN A 30 -4.34 -6.52 2.92
N GLY A 31 -4.84 -5.57 2.14
CA GLY A 31 -5.64 -5.81 0.93
C GLY A 31 -7.12 -6.02 1.19
N ILE A 32 -7.61 -5.77 2.42
CA ILE A 32 -9.03 -5.96 2.79
C ILE A 32 -9.82 -4.65 2.83
N SER A 33 -9.19 -3.50 2.61
CA SER A 33 -9.89 -2.22 2.53
C SER A 33 -10.82 -2.18 1.32
N PRO A 34 -12.12 -1.88 1.50
CA PRO A 34 -13.04 -1.69 0.38
C PRO A 34 -12.85 -0.33 -0.32
N TYR A 35 -12.10 0.59 0.28
CA TYR A 35 -12.04 1.98 -0.15
C TYR A 35 -10.82 2.29 -1.03
N LYS A 36 -9.69 1.62 -0.79
CA LYS A 36 -8.41 1.93 -1.44
C LYS A 36 -7.59 0.67 -1.64
N THR A 37 -6.83 0.62 -2.73
CA THR A 37 -5.89 -0.46 -3.03
C THR A 37 -4.50 -0.16 -2.45
N ARG A 38 -3.65 -1.18 -2.36
CA ARG A 38 -2.24 -1.01 -1.94
C ARG A 38 -1.48 -0.08 -2.90
N HIS A 39 -1.74 -0.22 -4.22
CA HIS A 39 -1.11 0.62 -5.23
C HIS A 39 -1.54 2.08 -5.10
N ALA A 40 -2.83 2.35 -4.89
CA ALA A 40 -3.33 3.70 -4.68
C ALA A 40 -2.75 4.34 -3.40
N LEU A 41 -2.62 3.57 -2.30
CA LEU A 41 -1.96 4.04 -1.09
C LEU A 41 -0.49 4.37 -1.35
N TRP A 42 0.23 3.50 -2.05
CA TRP A 42 1.62 3.73 -2.40
C TRP A 42 1.80 5.03 -3.19
N LEU A 43 1.00 5.26 -4.23
CA LEU A 43 1.03 6.52 -4.99
C LEU A 43 0.82 7.75 -4.10
N GLU A 44 -0.11 7.70 -3.14
CA GLU A 44 -0.30 8.81 -2.18
C GLU A 44 0.92 9.03 -1.27
N LYS A 45 1.63 7.96 -0.91
CA LYS A 45 2.84 8.08 -0.07
C LYS A 45 4.02 8.68 -0.83
N ILE A 46 4.23 8.32 -2.10
CA ILE A 46 5.42 8.72 -2.87
C ILE A 46 5.23 9.94 -3.77
N SER A 47 4.00 10.36 -4.04
CA SER A 47 3.69 11.48 -4.95
C SER A 47 2.90 12.58 -4.27
N ASP A 48 2.66 13.69 -4.98
CA ASP A 48 1.88 14.82 -4.46
C ASP A 48 0.37 14.70 -4.78
N VAL A 49 -0.10 13.48 -5.08
CA VAL A 49 -1.52 13.21 -5.26
C VAL A 49 -2.26 13.50 -3.96
N LYS A 50 -3.17 14.47 -4.01
CA LYS A 50 -3.99 14.82 -2.85
C LYS A 50 -5.19 13.91 -2.78
N GLN A 51 -5.45 13.38 -1.60
CA GLN A 51 -6.69 12.65 -1.32
C GLN A 51 -7.88 13.62 -1.42
N THR A 52 -8.86 13.28 -2.24
CA THR A 52 -10.12 14.03 -2.28
C THR A 52 -10.96 13.67 -1.05
N GLU A 53 -11.37 14.67 -0.29
CA GLU A 53 -12.25 14.48 0.84
C GLU A 53 -13.64 14.04 0.36
N THR A 54 -14.15 12.95 0.92
CA THR A 54 -15.49 12.43 0.61
C THR A 54 -16.52 12.92 1.63
N ALA A 55 -17.81 12.93 1.23
CA ALA A 55 -18.90 13.30 2.14
C ALA A 55 -18.92 12.42 3.42
N ALA A 56 -18.52 11.15 3.32
CA ALA A 56 -18.40 10.25 4.47
C ALA A 56 -17.26 10.66 5.42
N MET A 57 -16.14 11.18 4.89
CA MET A 57 -15.03 11.69 5.71
C MET A 57 -15.42 12.98 6.43
N THR A 58 -16.09 13.89 5.75
CA THR A 58 -16.62 15.14 6.35
C THR A 58 -17.60 14.80 7.46
N PHE A 59 -18.58 13.91 7.18
CA PHE A 59 -19.54 13.45 8.19
C PHE A 59 -18.86 12.81 9.40
N GLY A 60 -17.82 11.98 9.19
CA GLY A 60 -17.03 11.37 10.25
C GLY A 60 -16.40 12.43 11.17
N LYS A 61 -15.72 13.43 10.59
CA LYS A 61 -15.08 14.52 11.33
C LYS A 61 -16.07 15.37 12.15
N GLU A 62 -17.22 15.67 11.56
CA GLU A 62 -18.26 16.47 12.25
C GLU A 62 -18.91 15.72 13.43
N ASN A 63 -18.95 14.41 13.39
CA ASN A 63 -19.59 13.57 14.40
C ASN A 63 -18.62 12.89 15.37
N GLU A 64 -17.30 13.02 15.18
CA GLU A 64 -16.30 12.39 16.04
C GLU A 64 -16.38 12.88 17.50
N GLU A 65 -16.48 14.18 17.70
CA GLU A 65 -16.59 14.77 19.04
C GLU A 65 -17.90 14.36 19.77
N PRO A 66 -19.10 14.48 19.15
CA PRO A 66 -20.33 13.96 19.76
C PRO A 66 -20.27 12.46 20.05
N ALA A 67 -19.65 11.67 19.16
CA ALA A 67 -19.49 10.25 19.36
C ALA A 67 -18.57 9.93 20.53
N ARG A 68 -17.46 10.66 20.69
CA ARG A 68 -16.53 10.51 21.81
C ARG A 68 -17.21 10.84 23.14
N GLN A 69 -17.96 11.94 23.23
CA GLN A 69 -18.72 12.30 24.42
C GLN A 69 -19.75 11.23 24.81
N LEU A 70 -20.41 10.61 23.81
CA LEU A 70 -21.31 9.50 24.07
C LEU A 70 -20.56 8.27 24.57
N PHE A 71 -19.39 7.95 24.00
CA PHE A 71 -18.54 6.87 24.48
C PHE A 71 -18.13 7.10 25.94
N GLU A 72 -17.65 8.29 26.30
CA GLU A 72 -17.27 8.65 27.67
C GLU A 72 -18.46 8.51 28.65
N THR A 73 -19.64 8.94 28.21
CA THR A 73 -20.86 8.81 29.02
C THR A 73 -21.23 7.34 29.25
N MET A 74 -21.10 6.49 28.22
CA MET A 74 -21.47 5.08 28.29
C MET A 74 -20.44 4.24 29.05
N SER A 75 -19.16 4.52 28.85
CA SER A 75 -18.04 3.74 29.43
C SER A 75 -17.63 4.24 30.83
N GLY A 76 -17.91 5.50 31.16
CA GLY A 76 -17.37 6.18 32.33
C GLY A 76 -15.87 6.52 32.24
N ILE A 77 -15.26 6.40 31.06
CA ILE A 77 -13.82 6.61 30.83
C ILE A 77 -13.65 7.92 30.07
N THR A 78 -12.89 8.87 30.64
CA THR A 78 -12.55 10.14 29.97
C THR A 78 -11.41 9.92 28.98
N MET A 79 -11.57 10.40 27.74
CA MET A 79 -10.64 10.21 26.65
C MET A 79 -9.99 11.52 26.21
N PHE A 80 -8.69 11.52 26.00
CA PHE A 80 -7.96 12.59 25.33
C PHE A 80 -7.89 12.31 23.83
N SER A 81 -8.37 13.26 23.02
CA SER A 81 -8.30 13.25 21.55
C SER A 81 -7.01 13.89 21.02
N ASP A 82 -6.88 13.91 19.71
CA ASP A 82 -5.78 14.55 18.97
C ASP A 82 -4.38 14.11 19.41
N ARG A 83 -4.24 12.86 19.83
CA ARG A 83 -2.97 12.27 20.21
C ARG A 83 -2.45 11.38 19.09
N THR A 84 -1.25 11.70 18.62
CA THR A 84 -0.53 10.85 17.65
C THR A 84 0.70 10.28 18.32
N TYR A 85 0.85 8.96 18.24
CA TYR A 85 2.00 8.25 18.79
C TYR A 85 2.79 7.55 17.69
N ALA A 86 4.10 7.42 17.91
CA ALA A 86 4.97 6.57 17.13
C ALA A 86 5.38 5.35 17.97
N SER A 87 5.59 4.23 17.30
CA SER A 87 6.18 3.04 17.91
C SER A 87 7.62 3.32 18.34
N ASP A 88 8.02 2.87 19.53
CA ASP A 88 9.41 3.00 19.99
C ASP A 88 10.38 2.14 19.14
N ALA A 89 9.95 0.95 18.75
CA ALA A 89 10.76 0.04 17.94
C ALA A 89 10.83 0.44 16.47
N HIS A 90 9.73 1.01 15.94
CA HIS A 90 9.61 1.37 14.51
C HIS A 90 8.97 2.75 14.38
N PRO A 91 9.76 3.86 14.45
CA PRO A 91 9.23 5.23 14.48
C PRO A 91 8.38 5.63 13.27
N TRP A 92 8.49 4.89 12.17
CA TRP A 92 7.66 5.05 10.98
C TRP A 92 6.27 4.40 11.08
N ARG A 93 5.99 3.62 12.13
CA ARG A 93 4.63 3.16 12.49
C ARG A 93 4.01 4.16 13.44
N ILE A 94 2.92 4.76 13.04
CA ILE A 94 2.25 5.82 13.81
C ILE A 94 0.77 5.52 13.98
N ALA A 95 0.21 5.97 15.09
CA ALA A 95 -1.22 5.89 15.37
C ALA A 95 -1.73 7.26 15.83
N SER A 96 -2.65 7.85 15.07
CA SER A 96 -3.50 8.94 15.55
C SER A 96 -4.72 8.30 16.18
N LEU A 97 -5.00 8.65 17.42
CA LEU A 97 -6.05 8.03 18.22
C LEU A 97 -7.24 8.97 18.33
N ASP A 98 -8.46 8.44 18.18
CA ASP A 98 -9.70 9.17 18.42
C ASP A 98 -9.90 9.39 19.94
N GLY A 99 -9.31 8.52 20.77
CA GLY A 99 -9.21 8.69 22.20
C GLY A 99 -8.22 7.76 22.87
N ILE A 100 -7.56 8.29 23.92
CA ILE A 100 -6.75 7.51 24.87
C ILE A 100 -7.07 8.02 26.28
N ASP A 101 -7.17 7.12 27.25
CA ASP A 101 -7.47 7.48 28.63
C ASP A 101 -6.30 8.20 29.33
N ILE A 102 -6.56 8.78 30.52
CA ILE A 102 -5.56 9.55 31.27
C ILE A 102 -4.35 8.72 31.68
N ASP A 103 -4.55 7.44 31.96
CA ASP A 103 -3.50 6.53 32.40
C ASP A 103 -2.74 5.90 31.22
N ASN A 104 -3.11 6.23 29.98
CA ASN A 104 -2.63 5.61 28.74
C ASN A 104 -2.73 4.08 28.79
N SER A 105 -3.82 3.57 29.31
CA SER A 105 -4.06 2.12 29.52
C SER A 105 -5.01 1.53 28.50
N VAL A 106 -5.90 2.34 27.91
CA VAL A 106 -6.84 1.93 26.88
C VAL A 106 -7.01 3.01 25.80
N ILE A 107 -7.31 2.57 24.58
CA ILE A 107 -7.63 3.42 23.44
C ILE A 107 -9.06 3.19 22.97
N VAL A 108 -9.63 4.16 22.26
CA VAL A 108 -10.87 3.98 21.50
C VAL A 108 -10.66 4.41 20.05
N GLU A 109 -11.15 3.56 19.15
CA GLU A 109 -11.34 3.89 17.73
C GLU A 109 -12.82 4.13 17.47
N ILE A 110 -13.16 5.33 17.01
CA ILE A 110 -14.55 5.77 16.79
C ILE A 110 -14.88 5.69 15.29
N LYS A 111 -15.99 5.06 14.96
CA LYS A 111 -16.51 5.05 13.59
C LYS A 111 -17.95 5.54 13.54
N CYS A 112 -18.17 6.63 12.79
CA CYS A 112 -19.51 7.08 12.41
C CYS A 112 -20.04 6.11 11.34
N ALA A 113 -20.52 4.96 11.82
CA ALA A 113 -20.77 3.77 11.05
C ALA A 113 -22.04 3.87 10.18
N ASN A 114 -22.03 3.20 9.02
CA ASN A 114 -23.25 2.90 8.30
C ASN A 114 -24.07 1.83 9.06
N LYS A 115 -25.31 1.61 8.63
CA LYS A 115 -26.20 0.65 9.30
C LYS A 115 -25.63 -0.78 9.40
N VAL A 116 -24.95 -1.25 8.37
CA VAL A 116 -24.39 -2.62 8.33
C VAL A 116 -23.27 -2.77 9.36
N ASP A 117 -22.33 -1.85 9.39
CA ASP A 117 -21.23 -1.85 10.35
C ASP A 117 -21.74 -1.69 11.79
N HIS A 118 -22.80 -0.88 12.00
CA HIS A 118 -23.41 -0.69 13.32
C HIS A 118 -24.11 -1.96 13.81
N VAL A 119 -24.83 -2.67 12.93
CA VAL A 119 -25.43 -3.98 13.26
C VAL A 119 -24.35 -5.01 13.59
N THR A 120 -23.23 -5.01 12.88
CA THR A 120 -22.10 -5.90 13.22
C THR A 120 -21.59 -5.62 14.62
N ALA A 121 -21.45 -4.34 14.99
CA ALA A 121 -21.07 -3.94 16.34
C ALA A 121 -22.11 -4.37 17.40
N ALA A 122 -23.40 -4.31 17.09
CA ALA A 122 -24.48 -4.75 17.98
C ALA A 122 -24.41 -6.26 18.32
N HIS A 123 -23.76 -7.05 17.47
CA HIS A 123 -23.46 -8.45 17.75
C HIS A 123 -22.13 -8.66 18.51
N GLY A 124 -21.51 -7.59 19.01
CA GLY A 124 -20.24 -7.63 19.74
C GLY A 124 -19.01 -7.85 18.85
N LEU A 125 -19.14 -7.60 17.54
CA LEU A 125 -18.06 -7.82 16.57
C LEU A 125 -17.57 -6.51 15.97
N VAL A 126 -16.26 -6.39 15.78
CA VAL A 126 -15.65 -5.31 14.98
C VAL A 126 -15.78 -5.68 13.50
N PRO A 127 -16.31 -4.78 12.63
CA PRO A 127 -16.30 -5.02 11.20
C PRO A 127 -14.88 -5.32 10.70
N GLU A 128 -14.73 -6.38 9.89
CA GLU A 128 -13.43 -6.92 9.47
C GLU A 128 -12.44 -5.87 8.94
N LYS A 129 -12.95 -4.92 8.17
CA LYS A 129 -12.15 -3.81 7.59
C LYS A 129 -11.53 -2.87 8.62
N TYR A 130 -11.99 -2.86 9.89
CA TYR A 130 -11.46 -2.01 10.95
C TYR A 130 -10.56 -2.75 11.95
N ILE A 131 -10.57 -4.08 11.94
CA ILE A 131 -9.70 -4.89 12.80
C ILE A 131 -8.22 -4.52 12.64
N PRO A 132 -7.67 -4.42 11.40
CA PRO A 132 -6.26 -4.06 11.23
C PRO A 132 -5.91 -2.69 11.83
N GLN A 133 -6.81 -1.72 11.73
CA GLN A 133 -6.60 -0.38 12.27
C GLN A 133 -6.46 -0.41 13.79
N VAL A 134 -7.40 -1.06 14.49
CA VAL A 134 -7.36 -1.16 15.96
C VAL A 134 -6.15 -1.98 16.43
N GLN A 135 -5.84 -3.09 15.77
CA GLN A 135 -4.67 -3.90 16.09
C GLN A 135 -3.36 -3.15 15.87
N HIS A 136 -3.23 -2.38 14.79
CA HIS A 136 -2.08 -1.51 14.56
C HIS A 136 -1.93 -0.46 15.68
N GLN A 137 -3.05 0.18 16.11
CA GLN A 137 -3.03 1.13 17.21
C GLN A 137 -2.52 0.47 18.51
N LEU A 138 -3.01 -0.73 18.83
CA LEU A 138 -2.54 -1.51 19.98
C LEU A 138 -1.05 -1.87 19.87
N ALA A 139 -0.56 -2.17 18.67
CA ALA A 139 0.86 -2.45 18.45
C ALA A 139 1.73 -1.20 18.62
N VAL A 140 1.30 -0.03 18.12
CA VAL A 140 2.05 1.24 18.25
C VAL A 140 2.08 1.71 19.70
N THR A 141 0.97 1.57 20.41
CA THR A 141 0.84 2.01 21.82
C THR A 141 1.35 0.99 22.81
N ASP A 142 1.62 -0.26 22.39
CA ASP A 142 1.95 -1.41 23.22
C ASP A 142 0.89 -1.73 24.29
N LEU A 143 -0.37 -1.38 24.01
CA LEU A 143 -1.50 -1.67 24.89
C LEU A 143 -2.08 -3.06 24.63
N LYS A 144 -2.70 -3.64 25.66
CA LYS A 144 -3.25 -5.00 25.62
C LYS A 144 -4.71 -5.02 25.17
N GLN A 145 -5.39 -3.87 25.27
CA GLN A 145 -6.81 -3.76 24.93
C GLN A 145 -7.16 -2.33 24.52
N GLY A 146 -8.27 -2.21 23.82
CA GLY A 146 -8.88 -0.96 23.43
C GLY A 146 -10.36 -1.18 23.13
N PHE A 147 -10.99 -0.16 22.61
CA PHE A 147 -12.39 -0.21 22.24
C PHE A 147 -12.58 0.20 20.78
N TYR A 148 -13.49 -0.47 20.10
CA TYR A 148 -14.11 -0.03 18.89
C TYR A 148 -15.49 0.56 19.26
N PHE A 149 -15.73 1.80 18.89
CA PHE A 149 -16.99 2.47 19.14
C PHE A 149 -17.72 2.76 17.83
N SER A 150 -18.86 2.11 17.66
CA SER A 150 -19.74 2.34 16.52
C SER A 150 -20.80 3.37 16.88
N TYR A 151 -20.76 4.54 16.23
CA TYR A 151 -21.74 5.62 16.39
C TYR A 151 -22.62 5.67 15.15
N HIS A 152 -23.94 5.61 15.34
CA HIS A 152 -24.92 5.71 14.26
C HIS A 152 -26.16 6.48 14.71
N ARG A 153 -26.40 7.68 14.16
CA ARG A 153 -27.61 8.49 14.41
C ARG A 153 -27.91 8.74 15.89
N GLY A 154 -26.90 8.99 16.68
CA GLY A 154 -27.04 9.26 18.12
C GLY A 154 -27.02 7.99 18.99
N GLU A 155 -26.96 6.81 18.41
CA GLU A 155 -26.80 5.54 19.13
C GLU A 155 -25.33 5.09 19.12
N GLY A 156 -24.85 4.58 20.25
CA GLY A 156 -23.48 4.11 20.43
C GLY A 156 -23.42 2.63 20.80
N ILE A 157 -22.43 1.91 20.27
CA ILE A 157 -22.15 0.53 20.65
C ILE A 157 -20.65 0.41 20.91
N ILE A 158 -20.30 -0.07 22.11
CA ILE A 158 -18.93 -0.33 22.55
C ILE A 158 -18.59 -1.79 22.31
N VAL A 159 -17.51 -2.07 21.61
CA VAL A 159 -16.96 -3.42 21.44
C VAL A 159 -15.54 -3.42 22.00
N GLU A 160 -15.27 -4.26 23.00
CA GLU A 160 -13.91 -4.44 23.52
C GLU A 160 -13.05 -5.19 22.51
N VAL A 161 -11.83 -4.71 22.29
CA VAL A 161 -10.85 -5.31 21.37
C VAL A 161 -9.61 -5.66 22.16
N LYS A 162 -9.28 -6.93 22.20
CA LYS A 162 -8.01 -7.40 22.76
C LYS A 162 -6.94 -7.41 21.68
N ARG A 163 -5.70 -7.14 22.11
CA ARG A 163 -4.54 -7.32 21.26
C ARG A 163 -4.38 -8.79 20.91
N ASP A 164 -4.22 -9.04 19.61
CA ASP A 164 -3.99 -10.36 19.04
C ASP A 164 -2.58 -10.40 18.46
N ASP A 165 -1.65 -11.00 19.21
CA ASP A 165 -0.24 -11.01 18.81
C ASP A 165 0.01 -11.91 17.58
N ASP A 166 -0.77 -13.00 17.38
CA ASP A 166 -0.67 -13.85 16.17
C ASP A 166 -1.16 -13.11 14.92
N TYR A 167 -2.20 -12.32 15.08
CA TYR A 167 -2.69 -11.44 14.02
C TYR A 167 -1.68 -10.34 13.70
N LEU A 168 -1.11 -9.73 14.76
CA LEU A 168 -0.13 -8.66 14.64
C LEU A 168 1.15 -9.10 13.95
N GLU A 169 1.65 -10.30 14.21
CA GLU A 169 2.83 -10.82 13.52
C GLU A 169 2.66 -10.74 12.00
N LYS A 170 1.50 -11.17 11.49
CA LYS A 170 1.19 -11.15 10.06
C LYS A 170 0.98 -9.73 9.52
N LEU A 171 0.28 -8.88 10.28
CA LEU A 171 0.02 -7.48 9.91
C LEU A 171 1.33 -6.71 9.82
N LEU A 172 2.12 -6.74 10.89
CA LEU A 172 3.36 -5.98 11.01
C LEU A 172 4.41 -6.39 9.98
N LYS A 173 4.44 -7.67 9.60
CA LYS A 173 5.28 -8.16 8.50
C LYS A 173 4.89 -7.54 7.16
N LYS A 174 3.59 -7.44 6.85
CA LYS A 174 3.12 -6.79 5.62
C LYS A 174 3.38 -5.28 5.60
N GLU A 175 3.26 -4.63 6.77
CA GLU A 175 3.59 -3.21 6.91
C GLU A 175 5.08 -2.96 6.72
N ASP A 176 5.93 -3.84 7.28
CA ASP A 176 7.38 -3.78 7.14
C ASP A 176 7.78 -3.93 5.66
N GLU A 177 7.20 -4.92 4.97
CA GLU A 177 7.40 -5.09 3.53
C GLU A 177 6.95 -3.85 2.75
N PHE A 178 5.76 -3.30 3.06
CA PHE A 178 5.24 -2.13 2.38
C PHE A 178 6.12 -0.90 2.62
N TYR A 179 6.60 -0.69 3.85
CA TYR A 179 7.47 0.43 4.17
C TYR A 179 8.83 0.31 3.45
N HIS A 180 9.54 -0.78 3.64
CA HIS A 180 10.92 -0.91 3.14
C HIS A 180 10.97 -1.16 1.62
N LYS A 181 10.13 -2.04 1.09
CA LYS A 181 10.14 -2.38 -0.34
C LYS A 181 9.41 -1.33 -1.18
N ASN A 182 8.18 -0.96 -0.80
CA ASN A 182 7.36 -0.09 -1.63
C ASN A 182 7.64 1.39 -1.38
N MET A 183 7.68 1.86 -0.13
CA MET A 183 7.87 3.28 0.14
C MET A 183 9.35 3.69 0.01
N ILE A 184 10.27 3.02 0.69
CA ILE A 184 11.70 3.34 0.66
C ILE A 184 12.34 2.82 -0.63
N GLY A 185 12.14 1.55 -0.98
CA GLY A 185 12.69 0.92 -2.19
C GLY A 185 12.02 1.37 -3.48
N MET A 186 10.94 2.18 -3.42
CA MET A 186 10.20 2.71 -4.56
C MET A 186 9.69 1.63 -5.53
N GLU A 187 9.52 0.40 -5.05
CA GLU A 187 8.96 -0.69 -5.85
C GLU A 187 7.43 -0.67 -5.77
N ALA A 188 6.77 -0.45 -6.90
CA ALA A 188 5.31 -0.39 -6.94
C ALA A 188 4.68 -1.71 -6.48
N PRO A 189 3.64 -1.68 -5.61
CA PRO A 189 2.83 -2.85 -5.35
C PRO A 189 2.15 -3.36 -6.62
N GLU A 190 1.87 -4.66 -6.69
CA GLU A 190 1.11 -5.24 -7.79
C GLU A 190 -0.25 -4.56 -7.93
N LEU A 191 -0.62 -4.28 -9.18
CA LEU A 191 -1.94 -3.76 -9.53
C LEU A 191 -3.00 -4.87 -9.36
N CYS A 192 -4.16 -4.50 -8.86
CA CYS A 192 -5.33 -5.36 -8.83
C CYS A 192 -6.42 -4.81 -9.77
N GLU A 193 -7.47 -5.59 -10.03
CA GLU A 193 -8.56 -5.19 -10.93
C GLU A 193 -9.16 -3.80 -10.62
N ARG A 194 -9.16 -3.40 -9.34
CA ARG A 194 -9.69 -2.09 -8.92
C ARG A 194 -8.75 -0.91 -9.24
N ASP A 195 -7.52 -1.17 -9.65
CA ASP A 195 -6.57 -0.14 -10.07
C ASP A 195 -6.71 0.22 -11.55
N TYR A 196 -7.51 -0.54 -12.31
CA TYR A 196 -7.75 -0.30 -13.72
C TYR A 196 -9.07 0.42 -13.96
N VAL A 197 -9.06 1.35 -14.89
CA VAL A 197 -10.27 1.95 -15.45
C VAL A 197 -10.64 1.21 -16.72
N GLU A 198 -11.82 0.60 -16.75
CA GLU A 198 -12.30 -0.07 -17.95
C GLU A 198 -12.64 0.96 -19.03
N MET A 199 -11.86 0.96 -20.09
CA MET A 199 -12.08 1.86 -21.23
C MET A 199 -13.22 1.33 -22.12
N ARG A 200 -14.23 2.15 -22.32
CA ARG A 200 -15.41 1.83 -23.14
C ARG A 200 -15.60 2.92 -24.20
N CYS A 201 -14.70 2.98 -25.17
CA CYS A 201 -14.86 3.88 -26.29
C CYS A 201 -14.37 3.25 -27.59
N GLU A 202 -15.04 3.58 -28.70
CA GLU A 202 -14.78 3.00 -30.02
C GLU A 202 -13.33 3.23 -30.48
N ILE A 203 -12.78 4.40 -30.18
CA ILE A 203 -11.39 4.73 -30.53
C ILE A 203 -10.39 3.83 -29.81
N TRP A 204 -10.63 3.55 -28.51
CA TRP A 204 -9.81 2.61 -27.75
C TRP A 204 -9.89 1.21 -28.34
N ASP A 205 -11.11 0.73 -28.61
CA ASP A 205 -11.37 -0.62 -29.11
C ASP A 205 -10.70 -0.85 -30.47
N GLN A 206 -10.79 0.12 -31.38
CA GLN A 206 -10.12 0.06 -32.67
C GLN A 206 -8.59 0.02 -32.52
N ASN A 207 -8.02 0.92 -31.71
CA ASN A 207 -6.56 0.94 -31.54
C ASN A 207 -6.05 -0.31 -30.83
N ALA A 208 -6.76 -0.82 -29.81
CA ALA A 208 -6.44 -2.06 -29.13
C ALA A 208 -6.49 -3.27 -30.08
N TYR A 209 -7.48 -3.32 -30.97
CA TYR A 209 -7.56 -4.36 -32.00
C TYR A 209 -6.33 -4.34 -32.93
N TYR A 210 -5.99 -3.17 -33.48
CA TYR A 210 -4.85 -3.03 -34.37
C TYR A 210 -3.52 -3.29 -33.66
N TYR A 211 -3.40 -2.83 -32.42
CA TYR A 211 -2.21 -3.10 -31.61
C TYR A 211 -1.99 -4.59 -31.40
N LYS A 212 -3.04 -5.36 -31.00
CA LYS A 212 -2.98 -6.82 -30.86
C LYS A 212 -2.59 -7.51 -32.16
N LYS A 213 -3.14 -7.07 -33.29
CA LYS A 213 -2.82 -7.61 -34.61
C LYS A 213 -1.35 -7.42 -34.95
N VAL A 214 -0.84 -6.19 -34.83
CA VAL A 214 0.58 -5.87 -35.08
C VAL A 214 1.49 -6.63 -34.13
N HIS A 215 1.14 -6.73 -32.86
CA HIS A 215 1.91 -7.49 -31.86
C HIS A 215 2.03 -8.98 -32.26
N SER A 216 0.94 -9.59 -32.72
CA SER A 216 0.95 -10.96 -33.20
C SER A 216 1.83 -11.15 -34.47
N GLU A 217 1.76 -10.20 -35.40
CA GLU A 217 2.59 -10.21 -36.61
C GLU A 217 4.08 -10.09 -36.26
N ILE A 218 4.44 -9.18 -35.36
CA ILE A 218 5.82 -9.03 -34.87
C ILE A 218 6.32 -10.35 -34.27
N LYS A 219 5.53 -10.99 -33.42
CA LYS A 219 5.90 -12.28 -32.79
C LYS A 219 6.18 -13.34 -33.85
N GLN A 220 5.33 -13.47 -34.86
CA GLN A 220 5.53 -14.45 -35.95
C GLN A 220 6.78 -14.13 -36.77
N LEU A 221 7.05 -12.85 -37.06
CA LEU A 221 8.26 -12.43 -37.77
C LEU A 221 9.52 -12.67 -36.95
N GLU A 222 9.47 -12.47 -35.63
CA GLU A 222 10.59 -12.76 -34.72
C GLU A 222 10.90 -14.26 -34.66
N GLU A 223 9.87 -15.11 -34.55
CA GLU A 223 10.02 -16.58 -34.62
C GLU A 223 10.63 -17.01 -35.94
N ARG A 224 10.16 -16.45 -37.05
CA ARG A 224 10.71 -16.74 -38.40
C ARG A 224 12.15 -16.27 -38.56
N LYS A 225 12.45 -15.07 -38.06
CA LYS A 225 13.82 -14.51 -38.06
C LYS A 225 14.76 -15.37 -37.22
N ASP A 226 14.32 -15.86 -36.06
CA ASP A 226 15.14 -16.73 -35.20
C ASP A 226 15.38 -18.12 -35.87
N PHE A 227 14.37 -18.68 -36.54
CA PHE A 227 14.50 -19.88 -37.33
C PHE A 227 15.57 -19.70 -38.44
N LEU A 228 15.45 -18.62 -39.23
CA LEU A 228 16.41 -18.32 -40.31
C LEU A 228 17.82 -18.09 -39.78
N ARG A 229 17.96 -17.41 -38.65
CA ARG A 229 19.23 -17.23 -37.97
C ARG A 229 19.87 -18.55 -37.55
N LYS A 230 19.10 -19.47 -36.97
CA LYS A 230 19.58 -20.84 -36.62
C LYS A 230 20.04 -21.60 -37.84
N GLU A 231 19.32 -21.53 -38.97
CA GLU A 231 19.71 -22.17 -40.22
C GLU A 231 21.01 -21.59 -40.76
N LEU A 232 21.20 -20.26 -40.77
CA LEU A 232 22.45 -19.64 -41.20
C LEU A 232 23.64 -20.06 -40.32
N ILE A 233 23.45 -20.16 -39.02
CA ILE A 233 24.47 -20.68 -38.09
C ILE A 233 24.81 -22.13 -38.44
N ARG A 234 23.80 -22.99 -38.67
CA ARG A 234 23.99 -24.40 -39.06
C ARG A 234 24.79 -24.53 -40.35
N ILE A 235 24.43 -23.75 -41.37
CA ILE A 235 25.09 -23.80 -42.69
C ILE A 235 26.54 -23.27 -42.63
N SER A 236 26.81 -22.33 -41.72
CA SER A 236 28.15 -21.73 -41.58
C SER A 236 29.21 -22.67 -41.02
N ASN A 237 28.82 -23.84 -40.49
CA ASN A 237 29.71 -24.74 -39.76
C ASN A 237 30.58 -24.00 -38.73
N GLU A 238 29.92 -23.15 -37.94
CA GLU A 238 30.52 -22.29 -36.89
C GLU A 238 31.63 -21.30 -37.37
N LYS A 239 31.71 -21.03 -38.66
CA LYS A 239 32.64 -20.07 -39.24
C LYS A 239 31.99 -18.70 -39.40
N ASN A 240 32.81 -17.67 -39.36
CA ASN A 240 32.39 -16.32 -39.74
C ASN A 240 32.12 -16.30 -41.26
N CYS A 241 30.92 -15.92 -41.65
CA CYS A 241 30.48 -15.96 -43.05
C CYS A 241 29.85 -14.61 -43.46
N LYS A 242 29.94 -14.32 -44.76
CA LYS A 242 29.21 -13.19 -45.35
C LYS A 242 28.68 -13.59 -46.73
N GLY A 243 27.51 -13.12 -47.08
CA GLY A 243 26.93 -13.33 -48.37
C GLY A 243 25.52 -12.74 -48.49
N ASN A 244 25.14 -12.34 -49.69
CA ASN A 244 23.82 -11.77 -49.99
C ASN A 244 23.33 -10.68 -48.98
N GLY A 245 24.24 -9.77 -48.60
CA GLY A 245 23.91 -8.68 -47.65
C GLY A 245 23.86 -9.08 -46.19
N VAL A 246 24.12 -10.35 -45.85
CA VAL A 246 24.12 -10.84 -44.46
C VAL A 246 25.54 -11.16 -44.01
N ILE A 247 25.89 -10.77 -42.79
CA ILE A 247 27.15 -11.09 -42.13
C ILE A 247 26.86 -11.86 -40.86
N LEU A 248 27.40 -13.05 -40.72
CA LEU A 248 27.37 -13.89 -39.54
C LEU A 248 28.73 -13.91 -38.87
N THR A 249 28.79 -13.48 -37.61
CA THR A 249 30.05 -13.44 -36.85
C THR A 249 29.86 -14.10 -35.49
N LYS A 250 30.76 -15.02 -35.13
CA LYS A 250 30.85 -15.61 -33.80
C LYS A 250 31.65 -14.68 -32.90
N GLN A 251 31.05 -14.20 -31.84
CA GLN A 251 31.68 -13.29 -30.88
C GLN A 251 31.73 -13.93 -29.50
N ILE A 252 32.83 -13.74 -28.81
CA ILE A 252 33.00 -14.06 -27.39
C ILE A 252 32.80 -12.75 -26.64
N LYS A 253 31.81 -12.70 -25.74
CA LYS A 253 31.58 -11.57 -24.86
C LYS A 253 32.04 -11.93 -23.44
N SER A 254 32.65 -10.99 -22.74
CA SER A 254 32.89 -11.14 -21.30
C SER A 254 31.56 -11.32 -20.58
N GLY A 255 31.58 -12.07 -19.50
CA GLY A 255 30.40 -12.24 -18.64
C GLY A 255 29.92 -10.89 -18.09
N THR A 256 28.64 -10.80 -17.76
CA THR A 256 28.08 -9.64 -17.05
C THR A 256 28.59 -9.62 -15.62
N ILE A 257 28.80 -8.43 -15.08
CA ILE A 257 29.12 -8.26 -13.67
C ILE A 257 27.89 -8.61 -12.84
N ASP A 258 28.06 -9.49 -11.85
CA ASP A 258 27.01 -9.81 -10.89
C ASP A 258 27.00 -8.72 -9.79
N TYR A 259 26.23 -7.67 -10.04
CA TYR A 259 26.06 -6.57 -9.10
C TYR A 259 25.43 -6.99 -7.78
N LYS A 260 24.58 -8.03 -7.79
CA LYS A 260 23.97 -8.53 -6.57
C LYS A 260 25.03 -9.17 -5.67
N ALA A 261 25.89 -10.00 -6.25
CA ALA A 261 27.01 -10.59 -5.49
C ALA A 261 27.98 -9.53 -4.95
N ILE A 262 28.18 -8.40 -5.68
CA ILE A 262 28.98 -7.30 -5.18
C ILE A 262 28.35 -6.66 -3.95
N VAL A 263 27.05 -6.33 -4.02
CA VAL A 263 26.29 -5.73 -2.90
C VAL A 263 26.28 -6.65 -1.69
N ASP A 264 26.02 -7.95 -1.89
CA ASP A 264 25.93 -8.93 -0.81
C ASP A 264 27.30 -9.16 -0.10
N ASN A 265 28.42 -8.96 -0.81
CA ASN A 265 29.76 -9.24 -0.27
C ASN A 265 30.53 -8.00 0.24
N PHE A 266 30.14 -6.78 -0.14
CA PHE A 266 30.94 -5.57 0.13
C PHE A 266 30.22 -4.48 0.90
N ASP A 267 29.04 -4.74 1.48
CA ASP A 267 28.25 -3.76 2.26
C ASP A 267 28.14 -2.38 1.58
N VAL A 268 27.77 -2.39 0.30
CA VAL A 268 27.65 -1.17 -0.50
C VAL A 268 26.29 -0.53 -0.25
N ASP A 269 26.28 0.74 0.17
CA ASP A 269 25.06 1.55 0.21
C ASP A 269 24.55 1.85 -1.22
N VAL A 270 23.75 0.96 -1.77
CA VAL A 270 23.18 1.09 -3.12
C VAL A 270 22.17 2.23 -3.23
N GLU A 271 21.56 2.65 -2.12
CA GLU A 271 20.53 3.69 -2.13
C GLU A 271 21.14 5.08 -2.47
N SER A 272 22.38 5.34 -2.04
CA SER A 272 23.10 6.57 -2.40
C SER A 272 23.34 6.71 -3.92
N TYR A 273 23.26 5.60 -4.67
CA TYR A 273 23.43 5.55 -6.13
C TYR A 273 22.13 5.44 -6.90
N ARG A 274 20.99 5.42 -6.22
CA ARG A 274 19.67 5.32 -6.87
C ARG A 274 19.33 6.62 -7.60
N LYS A 275 19.01 6.50 -8.88
CA LYS A 275 18.51 7.63 -9.68
C LYS A 275 17.06 7.96 -9.28
N SER A 276 16.66 9.21 -9.54
CA SER A 276 15.27 9.62 -9.34
C SER A 276 14.30 8.71 -10.11
N PRO A 277 13.13 8.40 -9.54
CA PRO A 277 12.08 7.65 -10.23
C PRO A 277 11.69 8.32 -11.54
N ILE A 278 11.35 7.53 -12.54
CA ILE A 278 10.78 8.00 -13.81
C ILE A 278 9.43 7.32 -14.03
N GLU A 279 8.48 8.06 -14.59
CA GLU A 279 7.22 7.48 -15.04
C GLU A 279 7.40 6.81 -16.41
N ILE A 280 6.92 5.60 -16.55
CA ILE A 280 6.91 4.85 -17.82
C ILE A 280 5.52 4.27 -18.07
N TRP A 281 5.08 4.30 -19.33
CA TRP A 281 3.90 3.56 -19.77
C TRP A 281 4.31 2.18 -20.25
N ARG A 282 3.67 1.15 -19.72
CA ARG A 282 3.83 -0.22 -20.19
C ARG A 282 2.52 -0.67 -20.85
N LEU A 283 2.62 -1.21 -22.06
CA LEU A 283 1.48 -1.73 -22.79
C LEU A 283 1.70 -3.23 -23.05
N ASP A 284 0.89 -4.05 -22.44
CA ASP A 284 0.91 -5.50 -22.58
C ASP A 284 -0.34 -5.96 -23.34
N VAL A 285 -0.22 -7.09 -24.03
CA VAL A 285 -1.35 -7.81 -24.63
C VAL A 285 -1.76 -8.91 -23.69
N ALA A 286 -3.01 -8.82 -23.17
CA ALA A 286 -3.59 -9.79 -22.26
C ALA A 286 -4.09 -11.05 -22.99
#